data_e337625f132191f0104513ec80cc13fc
#
_entry.id   e337625f132191f0104513ec80cc13fc
#
_cell.length_a   1.000
_cell.length_b   1.000
_cell.length_c   1.000
_cell.angle_alpha   90.00
_cell.angle_beta   90.00
_cell.angle_gamma   90.00
#
_symmetry.space_group_name_H-M   'P 1'
#
loop_
_entity.id
_entity.type
_entity.pdbx_description
1 polymer ?
#
loop_
_entity_poly.entity_id
_entity_poly.type
_entity_poly.pdbx_seq_one_letter_code
_entity_poly.pdbx_strand_id
1 'polypeptide(L)'
;PIYDEIIQINKDLSKLEPIIALSDTIKNLDKEIKGYKEILENESDEELRNLAKQELPLYEKDLEIKNKELLIALLPKDEADDRNVILEIRAGTGGDEAALFAGDLYRMYERYSSLKSWKFQPMEKSETGLKGIKEAIIEIKGDGVFKFLKNESGVHRVQRIPETESGGRIHTSAATVAGDGKPSGFVMVASLTLHSKAPAVPLAKTSKPARAESPI
;
A
#
# COMPACT_ATOMS: atom_id res chain seq x y z
N PRO A 1 -11.64 17.25 -30.18
CA PRO A 1 -11.89 18.26 -29.13
C PRO A 1 -13.18 17.99 -28.36
N ILE A 2 -14.38 17.94 -28.98
CA ILE A 2 -15.66 17.78 -28.27
C ILE A 2 -15.76 16.38 -27.57
N TYR A 3 -15.28 15.32 -28.21
CA TYR A 3 -15.27 13.96 -27.62
C TYR A 3 -14.38 13.87 -26.38
N ASP A 4 -13.26 14.54 -26.37
CA ASP A 4 -12.33 14.53 -25.22
C ASP A 4 -12.94 15.28 -24.02
N GLU A 5 -13.66 16.37 -24.28
CA GLU A 5 -14.40 17.11 -23.25
C GLU A 5 -15.54 16.27 -22.67
N ILE A 6 -16.29 15.55 -23.49
CA ILE A 6 -17.37 14.65 -23.03
C ILE A 6 -16.79 13.53 -22.17
N ILE A 7 -15.67 12.93 -22.57
CA ILE A 7 -15.00 11.88 -21.78
C ILE A 7 -14.56 12.44 -20.43
N GLN A 8 -14.00 13.66 -20.41
CA GLN A 8 -13.57 14.28 -19.15
C GLN A 8 -14.74 14.59 -18.23
N ILE A 9 -15.83 15.16 -18.77
CA ILE A 9 -17.04 15.43 -18.00
C ILE A 9 -17.63 14.15 -17.41
N ASN A 10 -17.70 13.07 -18.18
CA ASN A 10 -18.19 11.78 -17.68
C ASN A 10 -17.31 11.21 -16.57
N LYS A 11 -15.98 11.34 -16.67
CA LYS A 11 -15.07 10.96 -15.60
C LYS A 11 -15.30 11.76 -14.32
N ASP A 12 -15.49 13.07 -14.47
CA ASP A 12 -15.72 13.94 -13.33
C ASP A 12 -17.08 13.68 -12.66
N LEU A 13 -18.12 13.42 -13.45
CA LEU A 13 -19.44 12.97 -12.96
C LEU A 13 -19.31 11.65 -12.16
N SER A 14 -18.65 10.65 -12.73
CA SER A 14 -18.44 9.35 -12.03
C SER A 14 -17.67 9.48 -10.73
N LYS A 15 -16.80 10.50 -10.59
CA LYS A 15 -16.09 10.79 -9.33
C LYS A 15 -16.98 11.49 -8.31
N LEU A 16 -17.90 12.34 -8.76
CA LEU A 16 -18.75 13.15 -7.89
C LEU A 16 -20.02 12.43 -7.42
N GLU A 17 -20.59 11.55 -8.24
CA GLU A 17 -21.80 10.78 -7.89
C GLU A 17 -21.73 10.07 -6.53
N PRO A 18 -20.68 9.30 -6.19
CA PRO A 18 -20.59 8.65 -4.90
C PRO A 18 -20.46 9.65 -3.73
N ILE A 19 -19.84 10.81 -3.95
CA ILE A 19 -19.71 11.86 -2.94
C ILE A 19 -21.07 12.50 -2.66
N ILE A 20 -21.85 12.77 -3.70
CA ILE A 20 -23.19 13.32 -3.57
C ILE A 20 -24.10 12.32 -2.85
N ALA A 21 -24.06 11.04 -3.23
CA ALA A 21 -24.87 10.00 -2.58
C ALA A 21 -24.54 9.86 -1.08
N LEU A 22 -23.25 9.92 -0.70
CA LEU A 22 -22.83 9.93 0.70
C LEU A 22 -23.32 11.20 1.42
N SER A 23 -23.20 12.38 0.79
CA SER A 23 -23.67 13.63 1.36
C SER A 23 -25.19 13.61 1.63
N ASP A 24 -25.96 13.06 0.71
CA ASP A 24 -27.42 12.97 0.88
C ASP A 24 -27.80 11.94 1.96
N THR A 25 -27.05 10.83 2.05
CA THR A 25 -27.21 9.88 3.16
C THR A 25 -26.95 10.53 4.51
N ILE A 26 -25.87 11.29 4.63
CA ILE A 26 -25.54 12.04 5.86
C ILE A 26 -26.63 13.05 6.24
N LYS A 27 -27.14 13.80 5.27
CA LYS A 27 -28.24 14.76 5.51
C LYS A 27 -29.51 14.06 6.01
N ASN A 28 -29.80 12.87 5.47
CA ASN A 28 -30.96 12.10 5.92
C ASN A 28 -30.75 11.57 7.35
N LEU A 29 -29.56 11.04 7.67
CA LEU A 29 -29.23 10.60 9.03
C LEU A 29 -29.32 11.75 10.03
N ASP A 30 -28.79 12.94 9.69
CA ASP A 30 -28.89 14.13 10.53
C ASP A 30 -30.35 14.52 10.79
N LYS A 31 -31.21 14.38 9.79
CA LYS A 31 -32.64 14.67 9.93
C LYS A 31 -33.32 13.67 10.86
N GLU A 32 -33.05 12.38 10.69
CA GLU A 32 -33.58 11.32 11.56
C GLU A 32 -33.11 11.52 13.02
N ILE A 33 -31.82 11.81 13.24
CA ILE A 33 -31.27 12.08 14.57
C ILE A 33 -31.98 13.28 15.23
N LYS A 34 -32.23 14.34 14.48
CA LYS A 34 -32.99 15.50 15.00
C LYS A 34 -34.40 15.08 15.36
N GLY A 35 -35.10 14.30 14.52
CA GLY A 35 -36.42 13.79 14.83
C GLY A 35 -36.46 12.94 16.09
N TYR A 36 -35.51 12.04 16.31
CA TYR A 36 -35.42 11.24 17.53
C TYR A 36 -35.16 12.11 18.77
N LYS A 37 -34.32 13.14 18.66
CA LYS A 37 -34.07 14.10 19.76
C LYS A 37 -35.33 14.91 20.11
N GLU A 38 -36.07 15.36 19.12
CA GLU A 38 -37.35 16.04 19.33
C GLU A 38 -38.41 15.16 20.01
N ILE A 39 -38.47 13.85 19.61
CA ILE A 39 -39.33 12.86 20.28
C ILE A 39 -38.91 12.70 21.75
N LEU A 40 -37.63 12.62 22.06
CA LEU A 40 -37.17 12.48 23.44
C LEU A 40 -37.46 13.67 24.30
N GLU A 41 -37.50 14.88 23.73
CA GLU A 41 -37.76 16.13 24.45
C GLU A 41 -39.27 16.44 24.62
N ASN A 42 -40.08 16.19 23.58
CA ASN A 42 -41.43 16.74 23.50
C ASN A 42 -42.53 15.66 23.57
N GLU A 43 -42.18 14.36 23.31
CA GLU A 43 -43.22 13.32 23.27
C GLU A 43 -43.56 12.81 24.65
N SER A 44 -44.88 12.64 24.90
CA SER A 44 -45.40 12.11 26.16
C SER A 44 -45.56 10.56 26.16
N ASP A 45 -45.57 9.96 24.99
CA ASP A 45 -45.74 8.53 24.83
C ASP A 45 -44.42 7.80 25.19
N GLU A 46 -44.50 6.96 26.21
CA GLU A 46 -43.35 6.24 26.75
C GLU A 46 -42.82 5.18 25.79
N GLU A 47 -43.65 4.56 24.95
CA GLU A 47 -43.24 3.56 23.95
C GLU A 47 -42.39 4.22 22.86
N LEU A 48 -42.85 5.37 22.33
CA LEU A 48 -42.10 6.13 21.32
C LEU A 48 -40.79 6.68 21.88
N ARG A 49 -40.76 7.16 23.11
CA ARG A 49 -39.51 7.58 23.77
C ARG A 49 -38.52 6.45 23.97
N ASN A 50 -38.99 5.25 24.34
CA ASN A 50 -38.15 4.10 24.50
C ASN A 50 -37.54 3.62 23.17
N LEU A 51 -38.34 3.64 22.11
CA LEU A 51 -37.87 3.36 20.76
C LEU A 51 -36.79 4.38 20.34
N ALA A 52 -37.05 5.66 20.51
CA ALA A 52 -36.07 6.70 20.19
C ALA A 52 -34.76 6.56 20.97
N LYS A 53 -34.82 6.16 22.26
CA LYS A 53 -33.61 5.88 23.06
C LYS A 53 -32.78 4.71 22.53
N GLN A 54 -33.41 3.72 21.94
CA GLN A 54 -32.72 2.55 21.38
C GLN A 54 -32.11 2.85 20.01
N GLU A 55 -32.86 3.58 19.17
CA GLU A 55 -32.46 3.86 17.78
C GLU A 55 -31.43 5.00 17.68
N LEU A 56 -31.56 6.06 18.48
CA LEU A 56 -30.69 7.22 18.39
C LEU A 56 -29.19 6.88 18.41
N PRO A 57 -28.66 6.02 19.32
CA PRO A 57 -27.23 5.68 19.34
C PRO A 57 -26.77 4.95 18.07
N LEU A 58 -27.66 4.20 17.42
CA LEU A 58 -27.35 3.49 16.18
C LEU A 58 -27.18 4.45 15.02
N TYR A 59 -28.11 5.41 14.91
CA TYR A 59 -28.03 6.48 13.90
C TYR A 59 -26.84 7.40 14.10
N GLU A 60 -26.52 7.77 15.34
CA GLU A 60 -25.32 8.60 15.65
C GLU A 60 -24.03 7.86 15.27
N LYS A 61 -23.95 6.56 15.52
CA LYS A 61 -22.80 5.74 15.11
C LYS A 61 -22.70 5.61 13.59
N ASP A 62 -23.82 5.42 12.89
CA ASP A 62 -23.81 5.35 11.44
C ASP A 62 -23.41 6.68 10.81
N LEU A 63 -23.90 7.79 11.36
CA LEU A 63 -23.49 9.15 10.97
C LEU A 63 -21.96 9.33 11.09
N GLU A 64 -21.36 8.86 12.19
CA GLU A 64 -19.90 8.94 12.36
C GLU A 64 -19.15 8.14 11.28
N ILE A 65 -19.64 6.94 10.98
CA ILE A 65 -19.05 6.08 9.94
C ILE A 65 -19.16 6.77 8.57
N LYS A 66 -20.37 7.29 8.23
CA LYS A 66 -20.61 7.95 6.94
C LYS A 66 -19.81 9.25 6.77
N ASN A 67 -19.62 10.00 7.83
CA ASN A 67 -18.75 11.17 7.80
C ASN A 67 -17.28 10.80 7.54
N LYS A 68 -16.78 9.71 8.12
CA LYS A 68 -15.42 9.20 7.82
C LYS A 68 -15.30 8.74 6.36
N GLU A 69 -16.30 8.03 5.85
CA GLU A 69 -16.35 7.63 4.44
C GLU A 69 -16.34 8.85 3.50
N LEU A 70 -17.10 9.88 3.83
CA LEU A 70 -17.14 11.13 3.05
C LEU A 70 -15.77 11.83 3.06
N LEU A 71 -15.11 11.93 4.22
CA LEU A 71 -13.78 12.52 4.32
C LEU A 71 -12.78 11.77 3.43
N ILE A 72 -12.82 10.42 3.44
CA ILE A 72 -11.95 9.60 2.59
C ILE A 72 -12.28 9.82 1.10
N ALA A 73 -13.57 9.92 0.74
CA ALA A 73 -14.00 10.14 -0.63
C ALA A 73 -13.60 11.53 -1.18
N LEU A 74 -13.49 12.53 -0.28
CA LEU A 74 -13.07 13.89 -0.62
C LEU A 74 -11.56 14.06 -0.73
N LEU A 75 -10.76 13.08 -0.28
CA LEU A 75 -9.31 13.15 -0.45
C LEU A 75 -8.95 13.20 -1.94
N PRO A 76 -8.03 14.08 -2.35
CA PRO A 76 -7.59 14.13 -3.72
C PRO A 76 -6.99 12.77 -4.11
N LYS A 77 -7.58 12.15 -5.13
CA LYS A 77 -7.02 10.91 -5.71
C LYS A 77 -5.81 11.29 -6.55
N ASP A 78 -4.70 10.60 -6.33
CA ASP A 78 -3.55 10.69 -7.21
C ASP A 78 -3.93 10.07 -8.56
N GLU A 79 -3.83 10.84 -9.66
CA GLU A 79 -4.12 10.33 -11.00
C GLU A 79 -3.19 9.17 -11.40
N ALA A 80 -2.06 9.04 -10.73
CA ALA A 80 -1.16 7.92 -10.92
C ALA A 80 -1.69 6.62 -10.30
N ASP A 81 -2.58 6.69 -9.30
CA ASP A 81 -3.04 5.52 -8.55
C ASP A 81 -3.71 4.44 -9.44
N ASP A 82 -4.35 4.85 -10.53
CA ASP A 82 -5.03 3.94 -11.48
C ASP A 82 -4.11 3.41 -12.58
N ARG A 83 -2.81 3.72 -12.53
CA ARG A 83 -1.86 3.25 -13.54
C ARG A 83 -1.45 1.80 -13.33
N ASN A 84 -1.07 1.15 -14.43
CA ASN A 84 -0.37 -0.11 -14.40
C ASN A 84 1.06 0.09 -13.87
N VAL A 85 1.67 -0.99 -13.36
CA VAL A 85 3.03 -0.95 -12.81
C VAL A 85 3.95 -1.85 -13.59
N ILE A 86 5.15 -1.35 -13.88
CA ILE A 86 6.29 -2.19 -14.24
C ILE A 86 7.11 -2.37 -12.96
N LEU A 87 7.13 -3.60 -12.46
CA LEU A 87 7.86 -3.99 -11.27
C LEU A 87 9.17 -4.66 -11.66
N GLU A 88 10.27 -4.14 -11.16
CA GLU A 88 11.60 -4.69 -11.34
C GLU A 88 12.10 -5.22 -10.00
N ILE A 89 12.57 -6.47 -9.98
CA ILE A 89 13.13 -7.14 -8.81
C ILE A 89 14.55 -7.53 -9.14
N ARG A 90 15.52 -7.10 -8.33
CA ARG A 90 16.94 -7.48 -8.48
C ARG A 90 17.48 -8.08 -7.18
N ALA A 91 18.19 -9.20 -7.30
CA ALA A 91 18.96 -9.72 -6.18
C ALA A 91 20.04 -8.73 -5.76
N GLY A 92 20.16 -8.50 -4.46
CA GLY A 92 21.20 -7.65 -3.89
C GLY A 92 22.52 -8.40 -3.71
N THR A 93 23.43 -7.79 -2.95
CA THR A 93 24.67 -8.46 -2.53
C THR A 93 24.36 -9.58 -1.54
N GLY A 94 24.86 -10.80 -1.79
CA GLY A 94 24.60 -11.96 -0.93
C GLY A 94 24.59 -13.29 -1.69
N GLY A 95 25.02 -13.31 -2.95
CA GLY A 95 25.15 -14.54 -3.74
C GLY A 95 23.81 -15.26 -3.96
N ASP A 96 23.84 -16.60 -3.87
CA ASP A 96 22.68 -17.45 -4.17
C ASP A 96 21.48 -17.20 -3.26
N GLU A 97 21.70 -16.87 -1.98
CA GLU A 97 20.62 -16.61 -1.05
C GLU A 97 19.86 -15.30 -1.37
N ALA A 98 20.56 -14.28 -1.85
CA ALA A 98 19.90 -13.05 -2.33
C ALA A 98 19.05 -13.33 -3.58
N ALA A 99 19.52 -14.22 -4.47
CA ALA A 99 18.76 -14.65 -5.63
C ALA A 99 17.53 -15.50 -5.25
N LEU A 100 17.64 -16.37 -4.26
CA LEU A 100 16.51 -17.12 -3.70
C LEU A 100 15.48 -16.18 -3.07
N PHE A 101 15.93 -15.17 -2.31
CA PHE A 101 15.03 -14.18 -1.73
C PHE A 101 14.34 -13.32 -2.79
N ALA A 102 15.03 -12.91 -3.85
CA ALA A 102 14.39 -12.24 -4.99
C ALA A 102 13.32 -13.14 -5.66
N GLY A 103 13.56 -14.44 -5.73
CA GLY A 103 12.57 -15.43 -6.15
C GLY A 103 11.36 -15.54 -5.23
N ASP A 104 11.55 -15.38 -3.92
CA ASP A 104 10.45 -15.35 -2.94
C ASP A 104 9.59 -14.10 -3.13
N LEU A 105 10.22 -12.92 -3.33
CA LEU A 105 9.51 -11.68 -3.61
C LEU A 105 8.70 -11.77 -4.92
N TYR A 106 9.30 -12.33 -5.97
CA TYR A 106 8.60 -12.57 -7.23
C TYR A 106 7.33 -13.40 -7.02
N ARG A 107 7.43 -14.54 -6.32
CA ARG A 107 6.28 -15.40 -6.01
C ARG A 107 5.25 -14.70 -5.12
N MET A 108 5.69 -13.86 -4.19
CA MET A 108 4.82 -13.06 -3.34
C MET A 108 3.96 -12.10 -4.18
N TYR A 109 4.58 -11.32 -5.08
CA TYR A 109 3.86 -10.38 -5.94
C TYR A 109 2.96 -11.08 -6.95
N GLU A 110 3.37 -12.24 -7.48
CA GLU A 110 2.53 -13.06 -8.36
C GLU A 110 1.25 -13.52 -7.66
N ARG A 111 1.38 -14.06 -6.43
CA ARG A 111 0.23 -14.49 -5.62
C ARG A 111 -0.65 -13.32 -5.21
N TYR A 112 -0.04 -12.22 -4.81
CA TYR A 112 -0.79 -11.02 -4.45
C TYR A 112 -1.59 -10.47 -5.64
N SER A 113 -0.98 -10.42 -6.82
CA SER A 113 -1.66 -10.04 -8.06
C SER A 113 -2.86 -10.95 -8.36
N SER A 114 -2.70 -12.26 -8.18
CA SER A 114 -3.79 -13.23 -8.35
C SER A 114 -4.94 -12.98 -7.36
N LEU A 115 -4.64 -12.69 -6.08
CA LEU A 115 -5.64 -12.37 -5.06
C LEU A 115 -6.44 -11.10 -5.39
N LYS A 116 -5.78 -10.13 -6.05
CA LYS A 116 -6.40 -8.87 -6.48
C LYS A 116 -7.05 -8.96 -7.86
N SER A 117 -7.01 -10.11 -8.52
CA SER A 117 -7.47 -10.31 -9.91
C SER A 117 -6.72 -9.43 -10.92
N TRP A 118 -5.46 -9.09 -10.62
CA TRP A 118 -4.58 -8.37 -11.53
C TRP A 118 -3.90 -9.33 -12.50
N LYS A 119 -3.62 -8.84 -13.70
CA LYS A 119 -2.85 -9.59 -14.69
C LYS A 119 -1.35 -9.39 -14.42
N PHE A 120 -0.67 -10.46 -14.03
CA PHE A 120 0.77 -10.52 -13.81
C PHE A 120 1.45 -11.08 -15.06
N GLN A 121 2.27 -10.29 -15.72
CA GLN A 121 2.91 -10.64 -16.99
C GLN A 121 4.42 -10.46 -16.90
N PRO A 122 5.20 -11.54 -16.77
CA PRO A 122 6.65 -11.46 -16.84
C PRO A 122 7.08 -10.95 -18.21
N MET A 123 7.93 -9.93 -18.24
CA MET A 123 8.54 -9.38 -19.45
C MET A 123 9.95 -9.96 -19.65
N GLU A 124 10.72 -9.98 -18.57
CA GLU A 124 12.08 -10.51 -18.56
C GLU A 124 12.33 -11.20 -17.23
N LYS A 125 13.06 -12.33 -17.26
CA LYS A 125 13.41 -13.08 -16.07
C LYS A 125 14.77 -13.77 -16.27
N SER A 126 15.72 -13.43 -15.43
CA SER A 126 17.03 -14.06 -15.36
C SER A 126 17.10 -14.95 -14.12
N GLU A 127 17.14 -16.26 -14.32
CA GLU A 127 17.19 -17.26 -13.25
C GLU A 127 18.62 -17.69 -12.94
N THR A 128 18.85 -18.10 -11.69
CA THR A 128 20.10 -18.78 -11.27
C THR A 128 19.88 -20.30 -11.19
N GLY A 129 21.00 -21.05 -11.15
CA GLY A 129 20.95 -22.54 -11.15
C GLY A 129 20.16 -23.17 -10.00
N LEU A 130 19.93 -22.44 -8.89
CA LEU A 130 19.19 -22.92 -7.70
C LEU A 130 17.73 -22.41 -7.65
N LYS A 131 17.12 -22.12 -8.79
CA LYS A 131 15.76 -21.51 -8.88
C LYS A 131 15.65 -20.13 -8.25
N GLY A 132 16.76 -19.47 -7.98
CA GLY A 132 16.80 -18.06 -7.59
C GLY A 132 16.59 -17.16 -8.80
N ILE A 133 16.28 -15.90 -8.56
CA ILE A 133 16.10 -14.88 -9.60
C ILE A 133 17.19 -13.82 -9.40
N LYS A 134 18.00 -13.62 -10.44
CA LYS A 134 18.98 -12.54 -10.47
C LYS A 134 18.29 -11.20 -10.73
N GLU A 135 17.40 -11.22 -11.70
CA GLU A 135 16.61 -10.06 -12.13
C GLU A 135 15.28 -10.53 -12.73
N ALA A 136 14.21 -9.81 -12.45
CA ALA A 136 12.92 -9.99 -13.10
C ALA A 136 12.26 -8.64 -13.35
N ILE A 137 11.68 -8.47 -14.54
CA ILE A 137 10.86 -7.32 -14.93
C ILE A 137 9.47 -7.85 -15.24
N ILE A 138 8.48 -7.28 -14.56
CA ILE A 138 7.09 -7.74 -14.60
C ILE A 138 6.17 -6.57 -14.87
N GLU A 139 5.25 -6.73 -15.82
CA GLU A 139 4.13 -5.80 -15.99
C GLU A 139 2.92 -6.31 -15.22
N ILE A 140 2.38 -5.46 -14.33
CA ILE A 140 1.18 -5.76 -13.55
C ILE A 140 0.08 -4.80 -13.97
N LYS A 141 -1.04 -5.37 -14.50
CA LYS A 141 -2.19 -4.63 -15.03
C LYS A 141 -3.43 -4.93 -14.20
N GLY A 142 -4.18 -3.88 -13.87
CA GLY A 142 -5.44 -4.00 -13.15
C GLY A 142 -5.86 -2.67 -12.54
N ASP A 143 -6.96 -2.70 -11.82
CA ASP A 143 -7.50 -1.53 -11.17
C ASP A 143 -6.70 -1.17 -9.91
N GLY A 144 -6.24 0.09 -9.85
CA GLY A 144 -5.53 0.64 -8.71
C GLY A 144 -4.16 0.00 -8.41
N VAL A 145 -3.51 -0.65 -9.38
CA VAL A 145 -2.24 -1.37 -9.14
C VAL A 145 -1.18 -0.46 -8.54
N PHE A 146 -0.99 0.73 -9.11
CA PHE A 146 0.02 1.67 -8.63
C PHE A 146 -0.26 2.15 -7.21
N LYS A 147 -1.52 2.37 -6.87
CA LYS A 147 -1.95 2.75 -5.51
C LYS A 147 -1.41 1.82 -4.44
N PHE A 148 -1.42 0.52 -4.70
CA PHE A 148 -0.97 -0.49 -3.74
C PHE A 148 0.54 -0.75 -3.79
N LEU A 149 1.17 -0.59 -4.95
CA LEU A 149 2.57 -0.94 -5.16
C LEU A 149 3.54 0.25 -5.16
N LYS A 150 3.06 1.50 -5.18
CA LYS A 150 3.93 2.69 -5.22
C LYS A 150 4.90 2.80 -4.05
N ASN A 151 4.58 2.21 -2.90
CA ASN A 151 5.41 2.25 -1.71
C ASN A 151 6.36 1.04 -1.57
N GLU A 152 6.28 0.08 -2.51
CA GLU A 152 7.13 -1.11 -2.50
C GLU A 152 8.55 -0.86 -3.03
N SER A 153 8.78 0.28 -3.68
CA SER A 153 10.10 0.65 -4.21
C SER A 153 11.11 0.86 -3.08
N GLY A 154 12.20 0.10 -3.13
CA GLY A 154 13.26 0.19 -2.13
C GLY A 154 14.04 -1.10 -1.96
N VAL A 155 14.80 -1.16 -0.86
CA VAL A 155 15.58 -2.34 -0.49
C VAL A 155 14.78 -3.19 0.48
N HIS A 156 14.41 -4.37 0.05
CA HIS A 156 13.81 -5.41 0.88
C HIS A 156 14.89 -6.25 1.53
N ARG A 157 14.73 -6.58 2.80
CA ARG A 157 15.70 -7.33 3.57
C ARG A 157 15.04 -8.47 4.32
N VAL A 158 15.68 -9.63 4.31
CA VAL A 158 15.26 -10.80 5.08
C VAL A 158 16.37 -11.26 6.00
N GLN A 159 16.01 -11.68 7.20
CA GLN A 159 16.89 -12.34 8.16
C GLN A 159 16.34 -13.75 8.39
N ARG A 160 17.07 -14.74 7.89
CA ARG A 160 16.70 -16.15 8.04
C ARG A 160 17.96 -17.03 7.98
N ILE A 161 17.81 -18.29 8.34
CA ILE A 161 18.81 -19.31 8.04
C ILE A 161 18.71 -19.59 6.55
N PRO A 162 19.77 -19.35 5.74
CA PRO A 162 19.72 -19.59 4.30
C PRO A 162 19.53 -21.07 3.98
N GLU A 163 18.85 -21.40 2.89
CA GLU A 163 18.77 -22.77 2.37
C GLU A 163 20.15 -23.32 1.96
N THR A 164 21.10 -22.44 1.70
CA THR A 164 22.47 -22.74 1.30
C THR A 164 23.43 -22.90 2.50
N GLU A 165 22.94 -22.68 3.73
CA GLU A 165 23.76 -22.71 4.94
C GLU A 165 23.57 -24.04 5.71
N SER A 166 24.66 -24.80 5.89
CA SER A 166 24.64 -26.06 6.64
C SER A 166 24.84 -25.87 8.16
N GLY A 167 25.32 -24.71 8.59
CA GLY A 167 25.69 -24.43 10.00
C GLY A 167 24.58 -23.83 10.82
N GLY A 168 23.37 -23.62 10.29
CA GLY A 168 22.22 -23.08 11.03
C GLY A 168 22.35 -21.61 11.43
N ARG A 169 23.26 -20.84 10.85
CA ARG A 169 23.48 -19.43 11.18
C ARG A 169 22.48 -18.55 10.45
N ILE A 170 21.98 -17.53 11.15
CA ILE A 170 21.11 -16.51 10.56
C ILE A 170 21.95 -15.54 9.74
N HIS A 171 21.60 -15.36 8.46
CA HIS A 171 22.20 -14.39 7.56
C HIS A 171 21.17 -13.33 7.17
N THR A 172 21.67 -12.18 6.72
CA THR A 172 20.84 -11.12 6.14
C THR A 172 21.03 -11.10 4.65
N SER A 173 19.95 -11.24 3.90
CA SER A 173 19.93 -11.10 2.44
C SER A 173 19.07 -9.92 2.04
N ALA A 174 19.41 -9.31 0.91
CA ALA A 174 18.69 -8.16 0.39
C ALA A 174 18.34 -8.35 -1.09
N ALA A 175 17.22 -7.75 -1.48
CA ALA A 175 16.82 -7.57 -2.87
C ALA A 175 16.29 -6.15 -3.06
N THR A 176 16.44 -5.59 -4.25
CA THR A 176 15.90 -4.28 -4.59
C THR A 176 14.64 -4.47 -5.41
N VAL A 177 13.60 -3.72 -5.07
CA VAL A 177 12.35 -3.63 -5.82
C VAL A 177 12.22 -2.21 -6.34
N ALA A 178 11.90 -2.03 -7.61
CA ALA A 178 11.54 -0.76 -8.20
C ALA A 178 10.19 -0.90 -8.90
N GLY A 179 9.26 0.01 -8.61
CA GLY A 179 7.94 0.08 -9.25
C GLY A 179 7.77 1.43 -9.95
N ASP A 180 7.50 1.42 -11.25
CA ASP A 180 7.26 2.63 -12.03
C ASP A 180 5.83 2.60 -12.57
N GLY A 181 5.03 3.61 -12.20
CA GLY A 181 3.65 3.81 -12.64
C GLY A 181 3.59 4.51 -13.99
N LYS A 182 4.08 3.91 -15.07
CA LYS A 182 4.03 4.50 -16.41
C LYS A 182 2.76 4.12 -17.16
N PRO A 183 2.24 5.02 -18.02
CA PRO A 183 1.14 4.67 -18.92
C PRO A 183 1.60 3.54 -19.87
N SER A 184 0.70 2.57 -20.09
CA SER A 184 0.91 1.44 -20.99
C SER A 184 1.38 1.93 -22.38
N GLY A 185 2.64 1.68 -22.69
CA GLY A 185 3.22 2.05 -24.00
C GLY A 185 4.69 2.45 -24.00
N PHE A 186 5.32 2.59 -22.84
CA PHE A 186 6.72 3.02 -22.77
C PHE A 186 7.60 1.94 -22.17
N VAL A 187 8.32 1.23 -23.01
CA VAL A 187 9.46 0.39 -22.62
C VAL A 187 10.63 1.34 -22.36
N MET A 188 10.89 1.68 -21.11
CA MET A 188 12.17 2.27 -20.74
C MET A 188 13.00 1.24 -19.98
N VAL A 189 14.01 0.76 -20.65
CA VAL A 189 15.15 0.11 -20.00
C VAL A 189 15.91 1.22 -19.26
N ALA A 190 15.46 1.57 -18.06
CA ALA A 190 16.24 2.40 -17.16
C ALA A 190 17.20 1.48 -16.42
N SER A 191 18.41 1.33 -16.98
CA SER A 191 19.55 0.88 -16.20
C SER A 191 19.81 1.90 -15.09
N LEU A 192 19.13 1.75 -13.97
CA LEU A 192 19.48 2.46 -12.74
C LEU A 192 20.74 1.82 -12.20
N THR A 193 21.89 2.23 -12.71
CA THR A 193 23.17 2.09 -12.03
C THR A 193 23.10 2.99 -10.80
N LEU A 194 22.52 2.47 -9.72
CA LEU A 194 22.66 3.06 -8.40
C LEU A 194 24.13 2.99 -8.01
N HIS A 195 24.89 4.04 -8.35
CA HIS A 195 26.12 4.35 -7.65
C HIS A 195 25.74 4.67 -6.20
N SER A 196 25.74 3.65 -5.34
CA SER A 196 25.58 3.83 -3.91
C SER A 196 26.85 4.51 -3.37
N LYS A 197 26.94 5.83 -3.48
CA LYS A 197 27.67 6.63 -2.51
C LYS A 197 26.75 6.85 -1.32
N ALA A 198 26.57 5.82 -0.50
CA ALA A 198 26.10 6.02 0.85
C ALA A 198 27.17 6.86 1.58
N PRO A 199 26.82 8.00 2.20
CA PRO A 199 27.75 8.69 3.07
C PRO A 199 28.08 7.75 4.23
N ALA A 200 29.37 7.50 4.43
CA ALA A 200 29.86 6.74 5.56
C ALA A 200 29.41 7.46 6.85
N VAL A 201 28.52 6.81 7.59
CA VAL A 201 28.18 7.23 8.95
C VAL A 201 29.43 6.97 9.80
N PRO A 202 30.06 8.00 10.43
CA PRO A 202 31.23 7.78 11.26
C PRO A 202 30.82 6.94 12.47
N LEU A 203 31.44 5.78 12.61
CA LEU A 203 31.38 4.96 13.81
C LEU A 203 31.83 5.78 15.02
N ALA A 204 30.91 6.07 15.92
CA ALA A 204 31.22 6.64 17.21
C ALA A 204 32.22 5.72 17.92
N LYS A 205 33.43 6.26 18.20
CA LYS A 205 34.44 5.58 19.01
C LYS A 205 33.83 5.36 20.40
N THR A 206 33.52 4.11 20.74
CA THR A 206 33.26 3.74 22.13
C THR A 206 34.51 3.94 22.96
N SER A 207 34.46 4.92 23.84
CA SER A 207 35.50 5.15 24.87
C SER A 207 35.52 3.93 25.81
N LYS A 208 36.70 3.32 25.94
CA LYS A 208 36.99 2.31 26.96
C LYS A 208 36.68 2.84 28.35
N PRO A 209 36.03 2.06 29.22
CA PRO A 209 35.95 2.44 30.63
C PRO A 209 37.30 2.32 31.28
N ALA A 210 37.67 3.36 32.03
CA ALA A 210 38.88 3.43 32.86
C ALA A 210 38.86 2.32 33.92
N ARG A 211 40.01 1.65 34.04
CA ARG A 211 40.28 0.61 35.04
C ARG A 211 40.38 1.30 36.38
N ALA A 212 39.49 0.99 37.29
CA ALA A 212 39.59 1.42 38.69
C ALA A 212 40.74 0.64 39.37
N GLU A 213 41.76 1.38 39.80
CA GLU A 213 42.81 0.90 40.73
C GLU A 213 42.20 0.84 42.12
N SER A 214 42.34 -0.30 42.76
CA SER A 214 42.02 -0.48 44.17
C SER A 214 43.23 -0.03 45.01
N PRO A 215 43.06 0.76 46.07
CA PRO A 215 44.09 0.92 47.08
C PRO A 215 44.01 -0.20 48.15
N ILE A 216 45.14 -0.71 48.48
CA ILE A 216 45.62 -1.48 49.62
C ILE A 216 44.63 -1.81 50.73
#